data_3c42fcf96373f36910c4b69f2cbf9f9d
#
_entry.id   3c42fcf96373f36910c4b69f2cbf9f9d
#
_cell.length_a   1.000
_cell.length_b   1.000
_cell.length_c   1.000
_cell.angle_alpha   90.00
_cell.angle_beta   90.00
_cell.angle_gamma   90.00
#
_symmetry.space_group_name_H-M   'P 1'
#
loop_
_entity.id
_entity.type
_entity.pdbx_description
1 polymer ?
#
loop_
_entity_poly.entity_id
_entity_poly.type
_entity_poly.pdbx_seq_one_letter_code
_entity_poly.pdbx_strand_id
1 'polypeptide(L)'
;MKESWKPGTMIYPLPAVLVGCGDAPDNWNLLTVAWTGTVCTAPPMCYVSVRPERHSHALIARTGEFTINLTTAAMARAVDWCGVRS
;
A
#
# COMPACT_ATOMS: atom_id res chain seq x y z
N MET A 1 22.44 -15.00 21.10
CA MET A 1 21.90 -16.31 20.69
C MET A 1 20.68 -16.09 19.79
N LYS A 2 20.58 -16.85 18.73
CA LYS A 2 19.48 -16.76 17.77
C LYS A 2 18.43 -17.81 18.11
N GLU A 3 17.17 -17.42 17.96
CA GLU A 3 16.04 -18.32 18.14
C GLU A 3 15.25 -18.41 16.84
N SER A 4 14.71 -19.60 16.55
CA SER A 4 13.86 -19.82 15.40
C SER A 4 12.40 -19.62 15.79
N TRP A 5 11.71 -18.73 15.05
CA TRP A 5 10.28 -18.47 15.25
C TRP A 5 9.51 -18.97 14.04
N LYS A 6 8.20 -19.17 14.23
CA LYS A 6 7.32 -19.44 13.10
C LYS A 6 7.30 -18.23 12.16
N PRO A 7 7.28 -18.45 10.84
CA PRO A 7 7.13 -17.33 9.91
C PRO A 7 5.85 -16.55 10.15
N GLY A 8 5.92 -15.25 10.01
CA GLY A 8 4.77 -14.38 10.19
C GLY A 8 5.09 -12.95 9.80
N THR A 9 4.08 -12.09 9.87
CA THR A 9 4.22 -10.67 9.56
C THR A 9 4.74 -9.92 10.79
N MET A 10 6.06 -9.94 10.99
CA MET A 10 6.68 -9.48 12.24
C MET A 10 7.41 -8.15 12.13
N ILE A 11 7.46 -7.54 10.95
CA ILE A 11 8.13 -6.25 10.79
C ILE A 11 7.12 -5.14 11.10
N TYR A 12 7.19 -4.61 12.31
CA TYR A 12 6.33 -3.51 12.75
C TYR A 12 7.02 -2.78 13.91
N PRO A 13 6.63 -1.52 14.21
CA PRO A 13 5.54 -0.76 13.58
C PRO A 13 5.89 -0.33 12.16
N LEU A 14 4.85 -0.18 11.33
CA LEU A 14 4.98 0.25 9.95
C LEU A 14 4.13 1.50 9.71
N PRO A 15 4.65 2.50 9.00
CA PRO A 15 3.79 3.61 8.57
C PRO A 15 2.81 3.12 7.50
N ALA A 16 1.61 3.69 7.51
CA ALA A 16 0.61 3.40 6.50
C ALA A 16 0.53 4.55 5.51
N VAL A 17 0.34 4.22 4.23
CA VAL A 17 0.15 5.21 3.17
C VAL A 17 -1.14 4.91 2.43
N LEU A 18 -1.69 5.92 1.75
CA LEU A 18 -2.82 5.74 0.85
C LEU A 18 -2.31 5.65 -0.58
N VAL A 19 -2.61 4.53 -1.23
CA VAL A 19 -2.26 4.31 -2.63
C VAL A 19 -3.47 4.63 -3.47
N GLY A 20 -3.31 5.57 -4.42
CA GLY A 20 -4.34 5.92 -5.38
C GLY A 20 -4.09 5.22 -6.70
N CYS A 21 -5.15 4.73 -7.33
CA CYS A 21 -5.05 4.05 -8.62
C CYS A 21 -6.34 4.23 -9.43
N GLY A 22 -6.29 3.79 -10.69
CA GLY A 22 -7.37 3.96 -11.63
C GLY A 22 -7.04 5.01 -12.68
N ASP A 23 -7.69 4.92 -13.84
CA ASP A 23 -7.41 5.80 -14.99
C ASP A 23 -8.57 6.73 -15.37
N ALA A 24 -9.70 6.64 -14.68
CA ALA A 24 -10.87 7.47 -14.94
C ALA A 24 -11.64 7.71 -13.66
N PRO A 25 -12.42 8.82 -13.56
CA PRO A 25 -13.14 9.13 -12.31
C PRO A 25 -14.05 8.02 -11.80
N ASP A 26 -14.61 7.20 -12.69
CA ASP A 26 -15.53 6.12 -12.30
C ASP A 26 -14.81 4.89 -11.75
N ASN A 27 -13.50 4.78 -11.90
CA ASN A 27 -12.74 3.65 -11.36
C ASN A 27 -11.61 4.07 -10.41
N TRP A 28 -11.52 5.34 -10.04
CA TRP A 28 -10.52 5.77 -9.06
C TRP A 28 -10.75 5.06 -7.74
N ASN A 29 -9.67 4.58 -7.13
CA ASN A 29 -9.76 3.85 -5.88
C ASN A 29 -8.59 4.19 -4.98
N LEU A 30 -8.82 4.05 -3.67
CA LEU A 30 -7.81 4.24 -2.65
C LEU A 30 -7.64 2.95 -1.87
N LEU A 31 -6.39 2.65 -1.52
CA LEU A 31 -6.03 1.47 -0.76
C LEU A 31 -5.02 1.87 0.30
N THR A 32 -5.27 1.45 1.54
CA THR A 32 -4.28 1.64 2.61
C THR A 32 -3.25 0.52 2.53
N VAL A 33 -1.98 0.91 2.48
CA VAL A 33 -0.86 -0.02 2.37
C VAL A 33 0.16 0.29 3.46
N ALA A 34 0.54 -0.73 4.23
CA ALA A 34 1.64 -0.64 5.17
C ALA A 34 2.90 -1.34 4.63
N TRP A 35 2.74 -2.21 3.66
CA TRP A 35 3.86 -2.94 3.04
C TRP A 35 4.36 -2.17 1.83
N THR A 36 5.17 -1.16 2.13
CA THR A 36 5.71 -0.23 1.12
C THR A 36 7.10 0.21 1.55
N GLY A 37 7.92 0.59 0.60
CA GLY A 37 9.27 1.03 0.92
C GLY A 37 10.05 1.51 -0.29
N THR A 38 11.23 2.02 0.00
CA THR A 38 12.19 2.45 -1.01
C THR A 38 13.04 1.25 -1.43
N VAL A 39 13.20 1.08 -2.74
CA VAL A 39 14.01 0.00 -3.30
C VAL A 39 15.44 0.47 -3.53
N CYS A 40 15.60 1.62 -4.18
CA CYS A 40 16.92 2.16 -4.51
C CYS A 40 16.85 3.67 -4.76
N THR A 41 18.01 4.29 -4.83
CA THR A 41 18.14 5.75 -4.97
C THR A 41 18.40 6.18 -6.40
N ALA A 42 19.16 5.40 -7.15
CA ALA A 42 19.59 5.77 -8.50
C ALA A 42 19.38 4.60 -9.47
N PRO A 43 18.26 4.56 -10.21
CA PRO A 43 17.16 5.56 -10.19
C PRO A 43 16.33 5.44 -8.93
N PRO A 44 15.63 6.50 -8.52
CA PRO A 44 14.76 6.42 -7.34
C PRO A 44 13.57 5.50 -7.62
N MET A 45 13.44 4.46 -6.81
CA MET A 45 12.38 3.45 -6.98
C MET A 45 11.79 3.07 -5.64
N CYS A 46 10.48 2.84 -5.63
CA CYS A 46 9.77 2.34 -4.47
C CYS A 46 8.85 1.21 -4.89
N TYR A 47 8.31 0.53 -3.89
CA TYR A 47 7.36 -0.56 -4.14
C TYR A 47 6.17 -0.45 -3.22
N VAL A 48 5.06 -1.06 -3.63
CA VAL A 48 3.94 -1.36 -2.77
C VAL A 48 3.61 -2.83 -2.96
N SER A 49 3.27 -3.52 -1.86
CA SER A 49 2.87 -4.91 -1.92
C SER A 49 1.35 -4.98 -1.81
N VAL A 50 0.70 -5.40 -2.89
CA VAL A 50 -0.77 -5.45 -2.97
C VAL A 50 -1.19 -6.88 -3.24
N ARG A 51 -2.00 -7.44 -2.34
CA ARG A 51 -2.46 -8.81 -2.48
C ARG A 51 -3.43 -8.92 -3.66
N PRO A 52 -3.39 -10.04 -4.42
CA PRO A 52 -4.22 -10.19 -5.62
C PRO A 52 -5.73 -10.07 -5.40
N GLU A 53 -6.23 -10.41 -4.21
CA GLU A 53 -7.65 -10.32 -3.89
C GLU A 53 -8.14 -8.91 -3.60
N ARG A 54 -7.24 -7.92 -3.51
CA ARG A 54 -7.63 -6.53 -3.34
C ARG A 54 -8.18 -5.97 -4.64
N HIS A 55 -9.25 -5.16 -4.52
CA HIS A 55 -9.85 -4.52 -5.68
C HIS A 55 -8.84 -3.68 -6.49
N SER A 56 -7.97 -2.97 -5.81
CA SER A 56 -6.95 -2.12 -6.43
C SER A 56 -5.91 -2.89 -7.23
N HIS A 57 -5.70 -4.17 -6.93
CA HIS A 57 -4.68 -4.97 -7.61
C HIS A 57 -4.90 -5.01 -9.12
N ALA A 58 -6.13 -5.31 -9.55
CA ALA A 58 -6.45 -5.37 -10.97
C ALA A 58 -6.33 -4.00 -11.66
N LEU A 59 -6.71 -2.93 -10.95
CA LEU A 59 -6.58 -1.58 -11.48
C LEU A 59 -5.12 -1.21 -11.73
N ILE A 60 -4.25 -1.49 -10.76
CA ILE A 60 -2.82 -1.19 -10.89
C ILE A 60 -2.18 -2.04 -11.97
N ALA A 61 -2.53 -3.33 -12.03
CA ALA A 61 -1.98 -4.22 -13.04
C ALA A 61 -2.36 -3.77 -14.47
N ARG A 62 -3.57 -3.27 -14.64
CA ARG A 62 -4.06 -2.81 -15.94
C ARG A 62 -3.45 -1.47 -16.35
N THR A 63 -3.43 -0.49 -15.43
CA THR A 63 -2.98 0.86 -15.75
C THR A 63 -1.47 1.00 -15.70
N GLY A 64 -0.78 0.17 -14.90
CA GLY A 64 0.67 0.25 -14.73
C GLY A 64 1.14 1.44 -13.92
N GLU A 65 0.24 2.11 -13.18
CA GLU A 65 0.61 3.29 -12.41
C GLU A 65 -0.20 3.41 -11.14
N PHE A 66 0.36 4.12 -10.15
CA PHE A 66 -0.30 4.41 -8.89
C PHE A 66 0.39 5.61 -8.22
N THR A 67 -0.29 6.20 -7.23
CA THR A 67 0.27 7.27 -6.42
C THR A 67 0.42 6.81 -4.98
N ILE A 68 1.41 7.36 -4.28
CA ILE A 68 1.60 7.12 -2.85
C ILE A 68 1.36 8.44 -2.13
N ASN A 69 0.44 8.44 -1.18
CA ASN A 69 0.06 9.63 -0.43
C ASN A 69 0.37 9.39 1.05
N LEU A 70 1.21 10.25 1.61
CA LEU A 70 1.54 10.16 3.02
C LEU A 70 0.33 10.55 3.86
N THR A 71 0.22 9.92 5.04
CA THR A 71 -0.94 10.06 5.89
C THR A 71 -0.63 10.89 7.14
N THR A 72 -1.66 11.46 7.75
CA THR A 72 -1.57 12.21 8.99
C THR A 72 -2.51 11.62 10.02
N ALA A 73 -2.33 12.00 11.29
CA ALA A 73 -3.21 11.54 12.36
C ALA A 73 -4.66 11.93 12.11
N ALA A 74 -4.90 13.09 11.50
CA ALA A 74 -6.26 13.54 11.20
C ALA A 74 -6.96 12.65 10.17
N MET A 75 -6.21 11.86 9.40
CA MET A 75 -6.74 10.97 8.38
C MET A 75 -6.99 9.54 8.90
N ALA A 76 -6.81 9.29 10.20
CA ALA A 76 -6.82 7.92 10.72
C ALA A 76 -8.09 7.14 10.37
N ARG A 77 -9.26 7.78 10.46
CA ARG A 77 -10.54 7.12 10.14
C ARG A 77 -10.64 6.76 8.66
N ALA A 78 -10.23 7.67 7.78
CA ALA A 78 -10.24 7.42 6.34
C ALA A 78 -9.24 6.33 5.96
N VAL A 79 -8.06 6.33 6.57
CA VAL A 79 -7.02 5.32 6.34
C VAL A 79 -7.53 3.94 6.76
N ASP A 80 -8.17 3.84 7.92
CA ASP A 80 -8.74 2.58 8.38
C ASP A 80 -9.82 2.08 7.42
N TRP A 81 -10.73 2.96 7.00
CA TRP A 81 -11.79 2.63 6.06
C TRP A 81 -11.22 2.08 4.75
N CYS A 82 -10.24 2.75 4.18
CA CYS A 82 -9.62 2.32 2.92
C CYS A 82 -8.86 1.00 3.06
N GLY A 83 -8.43 0.65 4.27
CA GLY A 83 -7.76 -0.61 4.55
C GLY A 83 -8.69 -1.82 4.57
N VAL A 84 -9.97 -1.60 4.88
CA VAL A 84 -10.97 -2.69 4.96
C VAL A 84 -11.77 -2.83 3.67
N ARG A 85 -11.87 -1.79 2.86
CA ARG A 85 -12.81 -1.72 1.74
C ARG A 85 -12.21 -1.93 0.36
N SER A 86 -10.92 -1.84 0.20
CA SER A 86 -10.38 -1.93 -1.15
C SER A 86 -9.69 -3.24 -1.50
#